data_9d9454f77479d7cdc453fe13f2a71a8f
#
_entry.id   9d9454f77479d7cdc453fe13f2a71a8f
#
_cell.length_a   1.000
_cell.length_b   1.000
_cell.length_c   1.000
_cell.angle_alpha   90.00
_cell.angle_beta   90.00
_cell.angle_gamma   90.00
#
_symmetry.space_group_name_H-M   'P 1'
#
loop_
_entity.id
_entity.type
_entity.pdbx_description
1 polymer ?
#
loop_
_entity_poly.entity_id
_entity_poly.type
_entity_poly.pdbx_seq_one_letter_code
_entity_poly.pdbx_strand_id
1 'polypeptide(L)'
;DEPVKAIRRKKDSSMVVAANYVKAGKADALFSLGNTGALLACGIFIIGRIKGVERPALMTTLPSAKSEDGFNIIDVGANAQSKPEYLVQWAQMANFYAQKIRNIKNPTVALLNNGAEDDKGDPLHQEAYKLLKATDLNFIGNAEGNDLMEGKADVIVTDGFTGNATLKAIEGTASVILRLLKDSLLNNGLRPKVGALLAKPGLTALKKRF
;
A
#
# COMPACT_ATOMS: atom_id res chain seq x y z
N ASP A 1 5.95 -18.15 -14.56
CA ASP A 1 7.38 -17.88 -14.74
C ASP A 1 7.87 -16.98 -13.61
N GLU A 2 9.11 -17.17 -13.19
CA GLU A 2 9.77 -16.28 -12.24
C GLU A 2 9.90 -14.86 -12.84
N PRO A 3 9.46 -13.80 -12.14
CA PRO A 3 9.34 -12.44 -12.70
C PRO A 3 10.60 -11.93 -13.41
N VAL A 4 11.76 -12.05 -12.76
CA VAL A 4 13.04 -11.56 -13.31
C VAL A 4 13.46 -12.35 -14.55
N LYS A 5 13.25 -13.67 -14.56
CA LYS A 5 13.53 -14.49 -15.74
C LYS A 5 12.58 -14.18 -16.89
N ALA A 6 11.30 -13.93 -16.56
CA ALA A 6 10.29 -13.60 -17.56
C ALA A 6 10.65 -12.32 -18.34
N ILE A 7 11.00 -11.24 -17.66
CA ILE A 7 11.35 -9.97 -18.33
C ILE A 7 12.65 -10.04 -19.16
N ARG A 8 13.56 -10.94 -18.78
CA ARG A 8 14.82 -11.15 -19.55
C ARG A 8 14.60 -11.97 -20.81
N ARG A 9 13.66 -12.93 -20.79
CA ARG A 9 13.39 -13.87 -21.89
C ARG A 9 12.32 -13.36 -22.86
N LYS A 10 11.25 -12.75 -22.34
CA LYS A 10 10.09 -12.28 -23.13
C LYS A 10 10.20 -10.80 -23.41
N LYS A 11 11.20 -10.41 -24.22
CA LYS A 11 11.50 -9.01 -24.55
C LYS A 11 10.39 -8.30 -25.33
N ASP A 12 9.55 -9.06 -25.99
CA ASP A 12 8.38 -8.64 -26.76
C ASP A 12 7.07 -8.59 -25.95
N SER A 13 7.12 -8.93 -24.65
CA SER A 13 5.95 -8.82 -23.79
C SER A 13 5.53 -7.35 -23.63
N SER A 14 4.21 -7.11 -23.56
CA SER A 14 3.63 -5.76 -23.45
C SER A 14 4.25 -4.94 -22.32
N MET A 15 4.52 -5.57 -21.17
CA MET A 15 5.13 -4.90 -20.01
C MET A 15 6.58 -4.46 -20.28
N VAL A 16 7.39 -5.31 -20.92
CA VAL A 16 8.79 -4.98 -21.26
C VAL A 16 8.82 -3.90 -22.34
N VAL A 17 7.98 -3.99 -23.35
CA VAL A 17 7.85 -2.97 -24.41
C VAL A 17 7.45 -1.63 -23.78
N ALA A 18 6.41 -1.59 -22.95
CA ALA A 18 5.96 -0.38 -22.28
C ALA A 18 7.04 0.24 -21.37
N ALA A 19 7.77 -0.58 -20.61
CA ALA A 19 8.88 -0.11 -19.77
C ALA A 19 10.01 0.51 -20.61
N ASN A 20 10.32 -0.03 -21.80
CA ASN A 20 11.29 0.55 -22.70
C ASN A 20 10.81 1.89 -23.30
N TYR A 21 9.50 2.07 -23.53
CA TYR A 21 8.96 3.35 -23.97
C TYR A 21 9.17 4.44 -22.90
N VAL A 22 8.91 4.12 -21.62
CA VAL A 22 9.19 5.05 -20.51
C VAL A 22 10.68 5.36 -20.43
N LYS A 23 11.54 4.33 -20.48
CA LYS A 23 13.00 4.52 -20.46
C LYS A 23 13.50 5.41 -21.59
N ALA A 24 12.91 5.29 -22.77
CA ALA A 24 13.26 6.08 -23.96
C ALA A 24 12.66 7.50 -23.99
N GLY A 25 11.92 7.90 -22.94
CA GLY A 25 11.22 9.19 -22.88
C GLY A 25 10.06 9.32 -23.87
N LYS A 26 9.54 8.19 -24.38
CA LYS A 26 8.39 8.14 -25.29
C LYS A 26 7.05 8.00 -24.58
N ALA A 27 7.08 7.79 -23.26
CA ALA A 27 5.92 7.75 -22.38
C ALA A 27 6.34 8.25 -20.99
N ASP A 28 5.42 8.92 -20.29
CA ASP A 28 5.67 9.51 -18.98
C ASP A 28 5.42 8.52 -17.85
N ALA A 29 4.62 7.47 -18.08
CA ALA A 29 4.27 6.46 -17.09
C ALA A 29 4.02 5.09 -17.70
N LEU A 30 4.10 4.06 -16.87
CA LEU A 30 3.74 2.68 -17.19
C LEU A 30 2.58 2.24 -16.28
N PHE A 31 1.50 1.77 -16.89
CA PHE A 31 0.38 1.11 -16.20
C PHE A 31 0.27 -0.34 -16.64
N SER A 32 0.05 -1.26 -15.70
CA SER A 32 -0.09 -2.67 -15.99
C SER A 32 -1.03 -3.36 -14.99
N LEU A 33 -1.89 -4.24 -15.49
CA LEU A 33 -2.70 -5.19 -14.70
C LEU A 33 -1.99 -6.55 -14.55
N GLY A 34 -0.76 -6.64 -15.00
CA GLY A 34 0.01 -7.88 -15.00
C GLY A 34 0.58 -8.25 -13.63
N ASN A 35 1.53 -9.20 -13.65
CA ASN A 35 2.19 -9.65 -12.43
C ASN A 35 3.00 -8.51 -11.78
N THR A 36 2.71 -8.20 -10.51
CA THR A 36 3.34 -7.10 -9.76
C THR A 36 4.86 -7.27 -9.64
N GLY A 37 5.36 -8.50 -9.42
CA GLY A 37 6.79 -8.77 -9.36
C GLY A 37 7.50 -8.52 -10.70
N ALA A 38 6.85 -8.79 -11.83
CA ALA A 38 7.39 -8.46 -13.15
C ALA A 38 7.39 -6.94 -13.40
N LEU A 39 6.36 -6.22 -12.95
CA LEU A 39 6.30 -4.77 -13.03
C LEU A 39 7.43 -4.13 -12.20
N LEU A 40 7.62 -4.58 -10.97
CA LEU A 40 8.73 -4.16 -10.11
C LEU A 40 10.09 -4.43 -10.77
N ALA A 41 10.26 -5.63 -11.35
CA ALA A 41 11.49 -6.00 -12.04
C ALA A 41 11.72 -5.12 -13.29
N CYS A 42 10.69 -4.77 -14.06
CA CYS A 42 10.78 -3.80 -15.15
C CYS A 42 11.20 -2.42 -14.63
N GLY A 43 10.64 -1.95 -13.54
CA GLY A 43 11.03 -0.70 -12.88
C GLY A 43 12.51 -0.68 -12.52
N ILE A 44 13.01 -1.74 -11.88
CA ILE A 44 14.40 -1.83 -11.43
C ILE A 44 15.40 -1.99 -12.60
N PHE A 45 15.13 -2.92 -13.52
CA PHE A 45 16.12 -3.36 -14.50
C PHE A 45 16.01 -2.67 -15.86
N ILE A 46 14.86 -2.10 -16.20
CA ILE A 46 14.65 -1.41 -17.49
C ILE A 46 14.60 0.09 -17.28
N ILE A 47 13.68 0.60 -16.46
CA ILE A 47 13.51 2.05 -16.23
C ILE A 47 14.68 2.59 -15.40
N GLY A 48 15.05 1.88 -14.34
CA GLY A 48 16.09 2.27 -13.41
C GLY A 48 15.54 2.85 -12.10
N ARG A 49 16.36 2.81 -11.05
CA ARG A 49 16.02 3.39 -9.74
C ARG A 49 16.35 4.88 -9.70
N ILE A 50 15.60 5.63 -8.92
CA ILE A 50 15.94 7.01 -8.57
C ILE A 50 17.28 6.99 -7.82
N LYS A 51 18.17 7.94 -8.15
CA LYS A 51 19.49 8.05 -7.49
C LYS A 51 19.30 8.24 -5.98
N GLY A 52 20.01 7.44 -5.19
CA GLY A 52 19.91 7.44 -3.72
C GLY A 52 18.87 6.48 -3.15
N VAL A 53 17.97 5.91 -3.95
CA VAL A 53 17.03 4.89 -3.50
C VAL A 53 17.68 3.51 -3.61
N GLU A 54 17.91 2.87 -2.48
CA GLU A 54 18.56 1.54 -2.44
C GLU A 54 17.60 0.42 -2.86
N ARG A 55 16.37 0.48 -2.39
CA ARG A 55 15.31 -0.49 -2.69
C ARG A 55 13.99 0.21 -3.01
N PRO A 56 13.39 -0.03 -4.17
CA PRO A 56 12.02 0.41 -4.43
C PRO A 56 11.05 -0.42 -3.59
N ALA A 57 9.89 0.15 -3.29
CA ALA A 57 8.82 -0.47 -2.54
C ALA A 57 7.50 -0.38 -3.30
N LEU A 58 6.52 -1.18 -2.89
CA LEU A 58 5.15 -1.09 -3.34
C LEU A 58 4.34 -0.29 -2.33
N MET A 59 3.63 0.71 -2.83
CA MET A 59 2.74 1.53 -2.02
C MET A 59 1.32 1.44 -2.56
N THR A 60 0.35 1.37 -1.66
CA THR A 60 -1.07 1.49 -2.01
C THR A 60 -1.75 2.50 -1.12
N THR A 61 -2.91 2.99 -1.56
CA THR A 61 -3.81 3.80 -0.75
C THR A 61 -4.95 2.91 -0.27
N LEU A 62 -5.18 2.88 1.02
CA LEU A 62 -6.29 2.17 1.66
C LEU A 62 -7.30 3.16 2.22
N PRO A 63 -8.60 2.79 2.28
CA PRO A 63 -9.63 3.64 2.85
C PRO A 63 -9.41 3.85 4.35
N SER A 64 -9.89 4.99 4.85
CA SER A 64 -9.85 5.36 6.26
C SER A 64 -11.22 5.83 6.73
N ALA A 65 -11.55 5.55 7.98
CA ALA A 65 -12.76 6.10 8.60
C ALA A 65 -12.68 7.63 8.73
N LYS A 66 -11.48 8.16 8.95
CA LYS A 66 -11.23 9.59 9.23
C LYS A 66 -11.16 10.46 7.97
N SER A 67 -10.72 9.92 6.83
CA SER A 67 -10.49 10.68 5.60
C SER A 67 -11.07 9.96 4.39
N GLU A 68 -11.71 10.71 3.49
CA GLU A 68 -12.16 10.17 2.20
C GLU A 68 -11.00 9.81 1.28
N ASP A 69 -9.86 10.49 1.41
CA ASP A 69 -8.65 10.24 0.64
C ASP A 69 -7.86 9.01 1.13
N GLY A 70 -8.26 8.42 2.26
CA GLY A 70 -7.60 7.26 2.86
C GLY A 70 -6.20 7.57 3.40
N PHE A 71 -5.36 6.53 3.51
CA PHE A 71 -3.95 6.62 3.93
C PHE A 71 -3.07 5.77 3.01
N ASN A 72 -1.77 6.10 2.96
CA ASN A 72 -0.80 5.30 2.21
C ASN A 72 -0.12 4.28 3.11
N ILE A 73 0.03 3.04 2.62
CA ILE A 73 0.85 2.01 3.26
C ILE A 73 1.98 1.57 2.32
N ILE A 74 3.19 1.44 2.83
CA ILE A 74 4.43 1.11 2.12
C ILE A 74 5.39 0.33 3.05
N ASP A 75 6.00 -0.77 2.72
CA ASP A 75 5.98 -1.64 1.55
C ASP A 75 4.87 -2.71 1.68
N VAL A 76 4.13 -2.97 0.61
CA VAL A 76 3.07 -3.99 0.61
C VAL A 76 3.44 -5.23 -0.21
N GLY A 77 4.73 -5.56 -0.28
CA GLY A 77 5.18 -6.84 -0.82
C GLY A 77 6.24 -6.80 -1.91
N ALA A 78 7.00 -5.71 -2.06
CA ALA A 78 8.17 -5.69 -2.95
C ALA A 78 9.38 -6.41 -2.34
N ASN A 79 9.56 -6.31 -1.02
CA ASN A 79 10.73 -6.79 -0.32
C ASN A 79 10.33 -7.71 0.84
N ALA A 80 10.58 -9.02 0.69
CA ALA A 80 10.31 -10.00 1.74
C ALA A 80 11.27 -9.87 2.94
N GLN A 81 12.45 -9.32 2.72
CA GLN A 81 13.42 -8.99 3.77
C GLN A 81 13.80 -7.53 3.64
N SER A 82 13.81 -6.83 4.75
CA SER A 82 14.05 -5.39 4.82
C SER A 82 15.18 -5.07 5.80
N LYS A 83 15.75 -3.87 5.64
CA LYS A 83 16.69 -3.27 6.60
C LYS A 83 16.03 -2.01 7.19
N PRO A 84 16.41 -1.59 8.40
CA PRO A 84 15.84 -0.41 9.02
C PRO A 84 15.95 0.85 8.14
N GLU A 85 17.08 1.02 7.44
CA GLU A 85 17.33 2.14 6.55
C GLU A 85 16.38 2.18 5.34
N TYR A 86 15.91 1.00 4.89
CA TYR A 86 14.93 0.94 3.81
C TYR A 86 13.58 1.49 4.26
N LEU A 87 13.14 1.17 5.48
CA LEU A 87 11.89 1.69 6.03
C LEU A 87 11.94 3.23 6.12
N VAL A 88 13.08 3.79 6.50
CA VAL A 88 13.28 5.25 6.51
C VAL A 88 13.18 5.84 5.11
N GLN A 89 13.85 5.25 4.12
CA GLN A 89 13.75 5.72 2.72
C GLN A 89 12.31 5.64 2.21
N TRP A 90 11.60 4.55 2.48
CA TRP A 90 10.21 4.39 2.07
C TRP A 90 9.28 5.39 2.75
N ALA A 91 9.48 5.66 4.03
CA ALA A 91 8.75 6.71 4.75
C ALA A 91 8.95 8.08 4.10
N GLN A 92 10.19 8.44 3.75
CA GLN A 92 10.51 9.69 3.05
C GLN A 92 9.86 9.76 1.66
N MET A 93 9.90 8.67 0.89
CA MET A 93 9.26 8.59 -0.43
C MET A 93 7.75 8.73 -0.34
N ALA A 94 7.10 8.04 0.59
CA ALA A 94 5.66 8.11 0.79
C ALA A 94 5.21 9.46 1.34
N ASN A 95 6.00 10.07 2.24
CA ASN A 95 5.77 11.44 2.72
C ASN A 95 5.84 12.45 1.57
N PHE A 96 6.84 12.35 0.69
CA PHE A 96 6.94 13.19 -0.51
C PHE A 96 5.71 13.00 -1.43
N TYR A 97 5.29 11.76 -1.65
CA TYR A 97 4.08 11.46 -2.42
C TYR A 97 2.83 12.09 -1.78
N ALA A 98 2.65 11.93 -0.47
CA ALA A 98 1.53 12.52 0.25
C ALA A 98 1.52 14.05 0.15
N GLN A 99 2.69 14.69 0.21
CA GLN A 99 2.81 16.14 0.02
C GLN A 99 2.49 16.60 -1.41
N LYS A 100 3.03 15.92 -2.43
CA LYS A 100 3.00 16.39 -3.81
C LYS A 100 1.74 15.95 -4.57
N ILE A 101 1.26 14.74 -4.30
CA ILE A 101 0.14 14.14 -5.03
C ILE A 101 -1.17 14.28 -4.25
N ARG A 102 -1.12 14.08 -2.92
CA ARG A 102 -2.31 14.19 -2.08
C ARG A 102 -2.48 15.58 -1.45
N ASN A 103 -1.55 16.51 -1.68
CA ASN A 103 -1.58 17.89 -1.18
C ASN A 103 -1.65 18.01 0.36
N ILE A 104 -1.14 17.03 1.09
CA ILE A 104 -1.07 17.06 2.56
C ILE A 104 0.19 17.83 2.96
N LYS A 105 0.05 19.01 3.58
CA LYS A 105 1.20 19.91 3.86
C LYS A 105 2.24 19.28 4.78
N ASN A 106 1.81 18.60 5.83
CA ASN A 106 2.68 17.97 6.83
C ASN A 106 2.14 16.57 7.16
N PRO A 107 2.35 15.57 6.26
CA PRO A 107 1.80 14.24 6.46
C PRO A 107 2.32 13.61 7.74
N THR A 108 1.43 13.00 8.51
CA THR A 108 1.80 12.18 9.65
C THR A 108 2.32 10.83 9.17
N VAL A 109 3.43 10.37 9.75
CA VAL A 109 4.08 9.09 9.41
C VAL A 109 4.09 8.21 10.65
N ALA A 110 3.67 6.95 10.52
CA ALA A 110 3.78 5.96 11.59
C ALA A 110 4.42 4.67 11.10
N LEU A 111 5.05 3.94 12.01
CA LEU A 111 5.61 2.61 11.78
C LEU A 111 4.57 1.56 12.18
N LEU A 112 4.19 0.66 11.27
CA LEU A 112 3.33 -0.48 11.61
C LEU A 112 4.08 -1.40 12.57
N ASN A 113 3.47 -1.69 13.72
CA ASN A 113 4.09 -2.49 14.78
C ASN A 113 3.05 -3.33 15.53
N ASN A 114 3.51 -4.19 16.42
CA ASN A 114 2.69 -5.05 17.28
C ASN A 114 2.31 -4.42 18.63
N GLY A 115 2.63 -3.15 18.84
CA GLY A 115 2.30 -2.35 20.01
C GLY A 115 2.63 -0.88 19.78
N ALA A 116 2.00 -0.01 20.55
CA ALA A 116 2.12 1.45 20.39
C ALA A 116 3.37 2.04 21.05
N GLU A 117 3.99 1.32 22.01
CA GLU A 117 5.13 1.81 22.79
C GLU A 117 6.41 1.84 21.93
N ASP A 118 7.33 2.73 22.29
CA ASP A 118 8.57 3.01 21.53
C ASP A 118 9.52 1.81 21.40
N ASP A 119 9.45 0.86 22.33
CA ASP A 119 10.32 -0.32 22.44
C ASP A 119 9.72 -1.60 21.82
N LYS A 120 8.54 -1.52 21.23
CA LYS A 120 7.87 -2.66 20.60
C LYS A 120 8.47 -3.06 19.27
N GLY A 121 8.15 -4.30 18.90
CA GLY A 121 8.55 -4.90 17.62
C GLY A 121 9.79 -5.78 17.75
N ASP A 122 10.12 -6.40 16.64
CA ASP A 122 11.36 -7.14 16.44
C ASP A 122 12.57 -6.20 16.28
N PRO A 123 13.80 -6.70 16.21
CA PRO A 123 15.00 -5.86 16.05
C PRO A 123 14.97 -4.93 14.85
N LEU A 124 14.31 -5.32 13.73
CA LEU A 124 14.14 -4.49 12.56
C LEU A 124 13.30 -3.26 12.88
N HIS A 125 12.14 -3.47 13.50
CA HIS A 125 11.19 -2.39 13.81
C HIS A 125 11.71 -1.47 14.93
N GLN A 126 12.36 -2.02 15.96
CA GLN A 126 12.98 -1.22 17.03
C GLN A 126 14.07 -0.29 16.49
N GLU A 127 14.90 -0.75 15.57
CA GLU A 127 15.94 0.08 14.97
C GLU A 127 15.35 1.08 13.97
N ALA A 128 14.38 0.65 13.14
CA ALA A 128 13.67 1.55 12.25
C ALA A 128 12.94 2.68 13.00
N TYR A 129 12.35 2.39 14.17
CA TYR A 129 11.72 3.39 15.02
C TYR A 129 12.71 4.49 15.43
N LYS A 130 13.89 4.11 15.91
CA LYS A 130 14.94 5.07 16.34
C LYS A 130 15.39 5.93 15.16
N LEU A 131 15.61 5.31 13.99
CA LEU A 131 16.02 6.02 12.81
C LEU A 131 14.94 6.99 12.31
N LEU A 132 13.67 6.56 12.28
CA LEU A 132 12.53 7.40 11.89
C LEU A 132 12.37 8.60 12.84
N LYS A 133 12.52 8.39 14.15
CA LYS A 133 12.44 9.42 15.17
C LYS A 133 13.56 10.48 15.02
N ALA A 134 14.68 10.10 14.41
CA ALA A 134 15.81 11.01 14.14
C ALA A 134 15.68 11.78 12.81
N THR A 135 14.62 11.56 12.04
CA THR A 135 14.37 12.29 10.77
C THR A 135 13.57 13.56 11.01
N ASP A 136 13.50 14.43 9.98
CA ASP A 136 12.62 15.61 9.94
C ASP A 136 11.16 15.27 9.55
N LEU A 137 10.80 13.98 9.46
CA LEU A 137 9.45 13.57 9.19
C LEU A 137 8.53 13.87 10.39
N ASN A 138 7.27 14.17 10.13
CA ASN A 138 6.24 14.23 11.17
C ASN A 138 5.92 12.81 11.67
N PHE A 139 6.93 12.16 12.26
CA PHE A 139 6.82 10.79 12.77
C PHE A 139 6.08 10.78 14.10
N ILE A 140 4.96 10.09 14.14
CA ILE A 140 4.06 10.03 15.30
C ILE A 140 4.20 8.73 16.12
N GLY A 141 5.23 7.92 15.84
CA GLY A 141 5.49 6.66 16.56
C GLY A 141 4.91 5.44 15.89
N ASN A 142 4.66 4.39 16.68
CA ASN A 142 4.09 3.12 16.21
C ASN A 142 2.58 3.23 15.97
N ALA A 143 2.10 2.45 15.02
CA ALA A 143 0.68 2.19 14.77
C ALA A 143 0.43 0.68 14.79
N GLU A 144 -0.65 0.25 15.43
CA GLU A 144 -1.08 -1.14 15.42
C GLU A 144 -2.03 -1.43 14.25
N GLY A 145 -2.27 -2.69 13.97
CA GLY A 145 -3.15 -3.11 12.87
C GLY A 145 -4.59 -2.56 12.96
N ASN A 146 -5.11 -2.37 14.17
CA ASN A 146 -6.43 -1.76 14.43
C ASN A 146 -6.46 -0.25 14.16
N ASP A 147 -5.32 0.44 14.28
CA ASP A 147 -5.21 1.89 14.04
C ASP A 147 -5.31 2.26 12.55
N LEU A 148 -5.00 1.30 11.65
CA LEU A 148 -4.84 1.56 10.21
C LEU A 148 -6.12 2.14 9.60
N MET A 149 -7.23 1.43 9.73
CA MET A 149 -8.50 1.85 9.13
C MET A 149 -9.15 3.03 9.87
N GLU A 150 -8.75 3.29 11.11
CA GLU A 150 -9.15 4.48 11.87
C GLU A 150 -8.46 5.76 11.39
N GLY A 151 -7.40 5.62 10.58
CA GLY A 151 -6.67 6.77 10.01
C GLY A 151 -5.80 7.49 11.02
N LYS A 152 -5.01 6.74 11.81
CA LYS A 152 -4.06 7.28 12.79
C LYS A 152 -2.98 8.13 12.13
N ALA A 153 -2.53 7.73 10.92
CA ALA A 153 -1.51 8.44 10.15
C ALA A 153 -1.88 8.53 8.66
N ASP A 154 -1.29 9.51 7.96
CA ASP A 154 -1.43 9.67 6.51
C ASP A 154 -0.56 8.68 5.74
N VAL A 155 0.57 8.28 6.35
CA VAL A 155 1.54 7.32 5.81
C VAL A 155 1.86 6.28 6.88
N ILE A 156 1.71 5.02 6.54
CA ILE A 156 2.14 3.87 7.34
C ILE A 156 3.31 3.22 6.63
N VAL A 157 4.45 3.11 7.32
CA VAL A 157 5.60 2.37 6.80
C VAL A 157 5.72 1.01 7.48
N THR A 158 6.11 0.00 6.73
CA THR A 158 6.30 -1.38 7.21
C THR A 158 7.28 -2.14 6.31
N ASP A 159 7.77 -3.29 6.76
CA ASP A 159 8.47 -4.22 5.88
C ASP A 159 7.48 -4.91 4.91
N GLY A 160 8.00 -5.39 3.78
CA GLY A 160 7.13 -5.91 2.73
C GLY A 160 6.46 -7.25 3.06
N PHE A 161 6.97 -8.02 4.01
CA PHE A 161 6.31 -9.25 4.47
C PHE A 161 5.07 -8.92 5.30
N THR A 162 5.25 -8.09 6.32
CA THR A 162 4.17 -7.62 7.20
C THR A 162 3.13 -6.82 6.42
N GLY A 163 3.58 -5.90 5.57
CA GLY A 163 2.68 -5.07 4.76
C GLY A 163 1.84 -5.87 3.76
N ASN A 164 2.42 -6.88 3.11
CA ASN A 164 1.65 -7.76 2.22
C ASN A 164 0.62 -8.60 2.98
N ALA A 165 1.01 -9.16 4.14
CA ALA A 165 0.09 -9.94 4.98
C ALA A 165 -1.07 -9.05 5.47
N THR A 166 -0.78 -7.83 5.92
CA THR A 166 -1.75 -6.84 6.36
C THR A 166 -2.71 -6.45 5.23
N LEU A 167 -2.18 -6.11 4.05
CA LEU A 167 -3.00 -5.78 2.87
C LEU A 167 -3.94 -6.94 2.52
N LYS A 168 -3.43 -8.17 2.45
CA LYS A 168 -4.23 -9.35 2.12
C LYS A 168 -5.29 -9.68 3.18
N ALA A 169 -4.98 -9.44 4.46
CA ALA A 169 -5.95 -9.58 5.53
C ALA A 169 -7.10 -8.56 5.40
N ILE A 170 -6.78 -7.29 5.13
CA ILE A 170 -7.78 -6.23 4.93
C ILE A 170 -8.65 -6.54 3.69
N GLU A 171 -8.04 -6.83 2.53
CA GLU A 171 -8.76 -7.21 1.30
C GLU A 171 -9.67 -8.41 1.51
N GLY A 172 -9.16 -9.47 2.13
CA GLY A 172 -9.90 -10.70 2.40
C GLY A 172 -11.07 -10.47 3.35
N THR A 173 -10.84 -9.74 4.43
CA THR A 173 -11.88 -9.43 5.43
C THR A 173 -12.99 -8.58 4.82
N ALA A 174 -12.65 -7.51 4.10
CA ALA A 174 -13.63 -6.66 3.42
C ALA A 174 -14.47 -7.46 2.42
N SER A 175 -13.83 -8.32 1.61
CA SER A 175 -14.51 -9.18 0.64
C SER A 175 -15.51 -10.15 1.30
N VAL A 176 -15.09 -10.78 2.41
CA VAL A 176 -15.96 -11.72 3.16
C VAL A 176 -17.14 -11.00 3.79
N ILE A 177 -16.90 -9.86 4.46
CA ILE A 177 -17.96 -9.07 5.09
C ILE A 177 -19.00 -8.62 4.07
N LEU A 178 -18.56 -8.07 2.92
CA LEU A 178 -19.47 -7.64 1.85
C LEU A 178 -20.29 -8.80 1.27
N ARG A 179 -19.68 -9.99 1.12
CA ARG A 179 -20.38 -11.20 0.67
C ARG A 179 -21.43 -11.65 1.67
N LEU A 180 -21.06 -11.76 2.96
CA LEU A 180 -21.99 -12.16 4.01
C LEU A 180 -23.16 -11.17 4.16
N LEU A 181 -22.88 -9.86 4.06
CA LEU A 181 -23.91 -8.83 4.06
C LEU A 181 -24.89 -9.01 2.88
N LYS A 182 -24.36 -9.21 1.66
CA LYS A 182 -25.16 -9.48 0.47
C LYS A 182 -26.03 -10.71 0.64
N ASP A 183 -25.46 -11.81 1.12
CA ASP A 183 -26.17 -13.07 1.33
C ASP A 183 -27.28 -12.92 2.38
N SER A 184 -26.99 -12.24 3.49
CA SER A 184 -27.97 -11.94 4.53
C SER A 184 -29.14 -11.09 4.02
N LEU A 185 -28.86 -10.11 3.18
CA LEU A 185 -29.90 -9.23 2.62
C LEU A 185 -30.75 -9.92 1.53
N LEU A 186 -30.17 -10.85 0.76
CA LEU A 186 -30.85 -11.46 -0.38
C LEU A 186 -31.53 -12.79 -0.04
N ASN A 187 -31.08 -13.52 0.99
CA ASN A 187 -31.53 -14.89 1.25
C ASN A 187 -32.46 -15.03 2.47
N ASN A 188 -32.74 -13.94 3.22
CA ASN A 188 -33.55 -13.98 4.44
C ASN A 188 -34.99 -13.44 4.27
N GLY A 189 -35.60 -13.68 3.11
CA GLY A 189 -36.97 -13.33 2.84
C GLY A 189 -37.20 -11.96 2.17
N LEU A 190 -38.45 -11.55 2.08
CA LEU A 190 -38.84 -10.37 1.29
C LEU A 190 -38.45 -9.04 1.93
N ARG A 191 -38.60 -8.94 3.26
CA ARG A 191 -38.30 -7.70 3.99
C ARG A 191 -36.85 -7.22 3.86
N PRO A 192 -35.81 -8.09 4.08
CA PRO A 192 -34.42 -7.69 3.85
C PRO A 192 -34.13 -7.31 2.40
N LYS A 193 -34.76 -7.98 1.42
CA LYS A 193 -34.61 -7.63 -0.02
C LYS A 193 -35.12 -6.22 -0.32
N VAL A 194 -36.29 -5.87 0.19
CA VAL A 194 -36.82 -4.50 0.04
C VAL A 194 -35.94 -3.49 0.76
N GLY A 195 -35.48 -3.80 1.97
CA GLY A 195 -34.52 -2.98 2.72
C GLY A 195 -33.22 -2.75 1.95
N ALA A 196 -32.67 -3.80 1.32
CA ALA A 196 -31.47 -3.71 0.48
C ALA A 196 -31.69 -2.81 -0.75
N LEU A 197 -32.87 -2.84 -1.36
CA LEU A 197 -33.20 -1.98 -2.50
C LEU A 197 -33.23 -0.51 -2.08
N LEU A 198 -33.83 -0.21 -0.93
CA LEU A 198 -33.89 1.14 -0.37
C LEU A 198 -32.50 1.64 0.06
N ALA A 199 -31.66 0.75 0.62
CA ALA A 199 -30.30 1.08 1.07
C ALA A 199 -29.24 1.12 -0.07
N LYS A 200 -29.62 0.74 -1.30
CA LYS A 200 -28.69 0.62 -2.45
C LYS A 200 -27.83 1.87 -2.69
N PRO A 201 -28.35 3.11 -2.60
CA PRO A 201 -27.50 4.30 -2.78
C PRO A 201 -26.37 4.38 -1.75
N GLY A 202 -26.67 4.14 -0.46
CA GLY A 202 -25.68 4.14 0.61
C GLY A 202 -24.65 3.01 0.48
N LEU A 203 -25.11 1.80 0.13
CA LEU A 203 -24.22 0.67 -0.12
C LEU A 203 -23.29 0.91 -1.32
N THR A 204 -23.80 1.60 -2.35
CA THR A 204 -22.96 1.98 -3.51
C THR A 204 -21.92 3.05 -3.14
N ALA A 205 -22.28 4.01 -2.31
CA ALA A 205 -21.33 5.00 -1.78
C ALA A 205 -20.24 4.33 -0.94
N LEU A 206 -20.61 3.39 -0.06
CA LEU A 206 -19.64 2.61 0.72
C LEU A 206 -18.68 1.83 -0.18
N LYS A 207 -19.20 1.15 -1.21
CA LYS A 207 -18.37 0.37 -2.15
C LYS A 207 -17.36 1.24 -2.92
N LYS A 208 -17.64 2.51 -3.14
CA LYS A 208 -16.70 3.43 -3.82
C LYS A 208 -15.52 3.85 -2.94
N ARG A 209 -15.60 3.64 -1.63
CA ARG A 209 -14.52 3.94 -0.67
C ARG A 209 -13.53 2.78 -0.55
N PHE A 210 -13.91 1.58 -0.97
CA PHE A 210 -13.09 0.36 -1.01
C PHE A 210 -12.76 -0.04 -2.46
#